data_3d5bd591cd9c07cb27ac185982f13927
#
_entry.id   3d5bd591cd9c07cb27ac185982f13927
#
_cell.length_a   1.000
_cell.length_b   1.000
_cell.length_c   1.000
_cell.angle_alpha   90.00
_cell.angle_beta   90.00
_cell.angle_gamma   90.00
#
_symmetry.space_group_name_H-M   'P 1'
#
loop_
_entity.id
_entity.type
_entity.pdbx_description
1 polymer ?
#
loop_
_entity_poly.entity_id
_entity_poly.type
_entity_poly.pdbx_seq_one_letter_code
_entity_poly.pdbx_strand_id
1 'polypeptide(L)'
;MFLASLSQQDKEIEAWIFKGVGAAIAAYYWLQVRAARVRGNAILVSAEHWPELHALVQDCQAKLGLKGLKAFVVQDLVLEQAGMRLSGEDCLLLRASMVDAALAKNDLQVLRFHIGRKCGQIAFGHYRFAANTLPGMGRLVYPLHAWYMRCQERSADRAGLWVAGEAALAHRGLAVLAAGVQIGGHLTPAAARLQVENSRQSLWVRVVGWHGERTFYPRRIVNLDKDAVELGVG
;
A
#
# COMPACT_ATOMS: atom_id res chain seq x y z
N MET A 1 21.87 -52.59 3.17
CA MET A 1 20.57 -51.94 3.22
C MET A 1 20.68 -50.53 3.84
N PHE A 2 21.29 -50.34 4.99
CA PHE A 2 21.44 -49.06 5.69
C PHE A 2 22.27 -48.02 4.92
N LEU A 3 23.39 -48.37 4.28
CA LEU A 3 24.20 -47.43 3.47
C LEU A 3 23.51 -47.00 2.19
N ALA A 4 22.64 -47.83 1.61
CA ALA A 4 21.84 -47.45 0.44
C ALA A 4 20.74 -46.40 0.79
N SER A 5 20.15 -46.48 1.98
CA SER A 5 19.17 -45.51 2.47
C SER A 5 19.79 -44.13 2.78
N LEU A 6 21.02 -44.11 3.32
CA LEU A 6 21.76 -42.84 3.54
C LEU A 6 22.08 -42.16 2.21
N SER A 7 22.58 -42.90 1.20
CA SER A 7 22.84 -42.35 -0.15
C SER A 7 21.60 -41.81 -0.84
N GLN A 8 20.43 -42.38 -0.61
CA GLN A 8 19.17 -41.91 -1.15
C GLN A 8 18.73 -40.60 -0.46
N GLN A 9 18.88 -40.52 0.83
CA GLN A 9 18.55 -39.34 1.64
C GLN A 9 19.44 -38.13 1.27
N ASP A 10 20.74 -38.38 1.05
CA ASP A 10 21.67 -37.34 0.60
C ASP A 10 21.25 -36.75 -0.77
N LYS A 11 20.85 -37.58 -1.73
CA LYS A 11 20.34 -37.14 -3.04
C LYS A 11 19.05 -36.34 -2.94
N GLU A 12 18.16 -36.71 -2.02
CA GLU A 12 16.94 -35.94 -1.80
C GLU A 12 17.25 -34.53 -1.22
N ILE A 13 18.18 -34.48 -0.26
CA ILE A 13 18.62 -33.20 0.32
C ILE A 13 19.27 -32.31 -0.74
N GLU A 14 20.17 -32.86 -1.56
CA GLU A 14 20.78 -32.13 -2.68
C GLU A 14 19.72 -31.61 -3.66
N ALA A 15 18.71 -32.42 -4.01
CA ALA A 15 17.62 -32.01 -4.89
C ALA A 15 16.78 -30.89 -4.29
N TRP A 16 16.51 -30.90 -2.97
CA TRP A 16 15.80 -29.82 -2.27
C TRP A 16 16.63 -28.53 -2.24
N ILE A 17 17.94 -28.61 -1.97
CA ILE A 17 18.85 -27.48 -2.02
C ILE A 17 18.84 -26.87 -3.42
N PHE A 18 18.98 -27.69 -4.47
CA PHE A 18 18.99 -27.22 -5.86
C PHE A 18 17.68 -26.52 -6.26
N LYS A 19 16.54 -27.09 -5.87
CA LYS A 19 15.22 -26.48 -6.04
C LYS A 19 15.11 -25.14 -5.28
N GLY A 20 15.58 -25.08 -4.06
CA GLY A 20 15.58 -23.87 -3.23
C GLY A 20 16.44 -22.74 -3.84
N VAL A 21 17.65 -23.06 -4.29
CA VAL A 21 18.55 -22.12 -4.97
C VAL A 21 17.93 -21.65 -6.29
N GLY A 22 17.39 -22.56 -7.10
CA GLY A 22 16.71 -22.23 -8.35
C GLY A 22 15.51 -21.29 -8.13
N ALA A 23 14.70 -21.57 -7.12
CA ALA A 23 13.58 -20.71 -6.75
C ALA A 23 14.03 -19.31 -6.29
N ALA A 24 15.12 -19.22 -5.52
CA ALA A 24 15.69 -17.95 -5.07
C ALA A 24 16.22 -17.11 -6.25
N ILE A 25 16.93 -17.74 -7.19
CA ILE A 25 17.41 -17.08 -8.41
C ILE A 25 16.23 -16.59 -9.26
N ALA A 26 15.22 -17.40 -9.47
CA ALA A 26 14.03 -17.03 -10.23
C ALA A 26 13.27 -15.86 -9.57
N ALA A 27 13.13 -15.88 -8.24
CA ALA A 27 12.52 -14.81 -7.48
C ALA A 27 13.34 -13.51 -7.60
N TYR A 28 14.66 -13.58 -7.47
CA TYR A 28 15.55 -12.43 -7.66
C TYR A 28 15.44 -11.86 -9.07
N TYR A 29 15.51 -12.72 -10.10
CA TYR A 29 15.34 -12.29 -11.50
C TYR A 29 14.00 -11.59 -11.72
N TRP A 30 12.92 -12.16 -11.20
CA TRP A 30 11.59 -11.59 -11.32
C TRP A 30 11.48 -10.20 -10.64
N LEU A 31 12.10 -10.04 -9.46
CA LEU A 31 12.18 -8.74 -8.77
C LEU A 31 12.96 -7.71 -9.61
N GLN A 32 14.09 -8.10 -10.23
CA GLN A 32 14.86 -7.21 -11.10
C GLN A 32 14.10 -6.80 -12.35
N VAL A 33 13.40 -7.75 -13.00
CA VAL A 33 12.55 -7.46 -14.15
C VAL A 33 11.42 -6.48 -13.80
N ARG A 34 10.79 -6.65 -12.64
CA ARG A 34 9.78 -5.69 -12.16
C ARG A 34 10.38 -4.31 -11.92
N ALA A 35 11.52 -4.23 -11.25
CA ALA A 35 12.20 -2.98 -11.01
C ALA A 35 12.61 -2.29 -12.34
N ALA A 36 13.10 -3.05 -13.31
CA ALA A 36 13.44 -2.55 -14.63
C ALA A 36 12.20 -2.02 -15.38
N ARG A 37 11.06 -2.72 -15.31
CA ARG A 37 9.80 -2.25 -15.91
C ARG A 37 9.34 -0.91 -15.32
N VAL A 38 9.42 -0.75 -13.99
CA VAL A 38 9.09 0.53 -13.35
C VAL A 38 10.06 1.61 -13.82
N ARG A 39 11.37 1.37 -13.78
CA ARG A 39 12.38 2.36 -14.20
C ARG A 39 12.27 2.76 -15.68
N GLY A 40 11.86 1.81 -16.54
CA GLY A 40 11.73 2.05 -17.98
C GLY A 40 10.41 2.69 -18.41
N ASN A 41 9.32 2.48 -17.65
CA ASN A 41 7.97 2.96 -18.04
C ASN A 41 7.40 4.01 -17.09
N ALA A 42 8.00 4.22 -15.91
CA ALA A 42 7.55 5.21 -14.96
C ALA A 42 8.23 6.56 -15.20
N ILE A 43 7.51 7.65 -14.99
CA ILE A 43 8.04 8.98 -15.16
C ILE A 43 8.42 9.51 -13.77
N LEU A 44 9.69 9.93 -13.62
CA LEU A 44 10.19 10.50 -12.37
C LEU A 44 9.52 11.84 -12.08
N VAL A 45 9.01 12.00 -10.87
CA VAL A 45 8.51 13.28 -10.36
C VAL A 45 9.72 14.14 -9.98
N SER A 46 9.94 15.23 -10.71
CA SER A 46 11.04 16.16 -10.48
C SER A 46 10.54 17.60 -10.47
N ALA A 47 11.36 18.49 -9.95
CA ALA A 47 11.07 19.92 -9.96
C ALA A 47 11.01 20.51 -11.38
N GLU A 48 11.64 19.86 -12.36
CA GLU A 48 11.63 20.29 -13.75
C GLU A 48 10.33 19.94 -14.48
N HIS A 49 9.74 18.77 -14.18
CA HIS A 49 8.53 18.31 -14.87
C HIS A 49 7.24 18.70 -14.15
N TRP A 50 7.21 18.52 -12.80
CA TRP A 50 6.02 18.79 -11.98
C TRP A 50 6.41 19.44 -10.65
N PRO A 51 6.77 20.74 -10.63
CA PRO A 51 7.30 21.40 -9.44
C PRO A 51 6.36 21.34 -8.24
N GLU A 52 5.06 21.52 -8.44
CA GLU A 52 4.07 21.50 -7.36
C GLU A 52 3.88 20.08 -6.78
N LEU A 53 3.79 19.08 -7.64
CA LEU A 53 3.71 17.67 -7.20
C LEU A 53 4.98 17.24 -6.49
N HIS A 54 6.14 17.65 -7.00
CA HIS A 54 7.44 17.39 -6.37
C HIS A 54 7.51 18.01 -4.97
N ALA A 55 7.13 19.29 -4.84
CA ALA A 55 7.09 19.96 -3.54
C ALA A 55 6.14 19.28 -2.55
N LEU A 56 4.95 18.85 -3.02
CA LEU A 56 4.00 18.10 -2.22
C LEU A 56 4.57 16.76 -1.73
N VAL A 57 5.27 16.03 -2.59
CA VAL A 57 5.94 14.76 -2.23
C VAL A 57 7.03 15.02 -1.20
N GLN A 58 7.86 16.05 -1.36
CA GLN A 58 8.93 16.39 -0.42
C GLN A 58 8.38 16.77 0.96
N ASP A 59 7.31 17.58 1.02
CA ASP A 59 6.65 17.91 2.29
C ASP A 59 6.10 16.66 3.00
N CYS A 60 5.44 15.78 2.26
CA CYS A 60 4.92 14.52 2.83
C CYS A 60 6.04 13.60 3.37
N GLN A 61 7.18 13.53 2.67
CA GLN A 61 8.35 12.78 3.13
C GLN A 61 8.94 13.38 4.41
N ALA A 62 9.11 14.70 4.44
CA ALA A 62 9.68 15.41 5.57
C ALA A 62 8.85 15.20 6.84
N LYS A 63 7.52 15.26 6.76
CA LYS A 63 6.60 15.00 7.88
C LYS A 63 6.73 13.61 8.49
N LEU A 64 7.18 12.63 7.72
CA LEU A 64 7.39 11.24 8.17
C LEU A 64 8.86 10.89 8.37
N GLY A 65 9.75 11.87 8.34
CA GLY A 65 11.19 11.68 8.55
C GLY A 65 11.91 10.90 7.45
N LEU A 66 11.28 10.76 6.28
CA LEU A 66 11.87 10.08 5.12
C LEU A 66 12.79 11.03 4.36
N LYS A 67 13.89 10.52 3.83
CA LYS A 67 14.86 11.30 3.03
C LYS A 67 15.18 10.57 1.74
N GLY A 68 15.26 11.34 0.64
CA GLY A 68 15.76 10.84 -0.64
C GLY A 68 14.84 9.86 -1.37
N LEU A 69 13.58 9.78 -0.99
CA LEU A 69 12.59 8.91 -1.63
C LEU A 69 12.26 9.44 -3.03
N LYS A 70 12.48 8.62 -4.04
CA LYS A 70 12.13 8.96 -5.43
C LYS A 70 10.65 8.66 -5.67
N ALA A 71 9.92 9.61 -6.24
CA ALA A 71 8.54 9.42 -6.64
C ALA A 71 8.43 9.24 -8.15
N PHE A 72 7.58 8.32 -8.58
CA PHE A 72 7.31 8.03 -9.99
C PHE A 72 5.82 8.01 -10.26
N VAL A 73 5.43 8.49 -11.42
CA VAL A 73 4.07 8.35 -11.95
C VAL A 73 4.03 7.14 -12.86
N VAL A 74 3.09 6.23 -12.62
CA VAL A 74 2.92 4.97 -13.36
C VAL A 74 1.50 4.85 -13.90
N GLN A 75 1.37 4.37 -15.14
CA GLN A 75 0.08 4.07 -15.75
C GLN A 75 -0.42 2.67 -15.41
N ASP A 76 0.51 1.72 -15.25
CA ASP A 76 0.19 0.31 -15.04
C ASP A 76 -0.17 0.03 -13.57
N LEU A 77 -1.39 -0.49 -13.35
CA LEU A 77 -1.91 -0.88 -12.04
C LEU A 77 -1.10 -2.00 -11.38
N VAL A 78 -0.56 -2.91 -12.18
CA VAL A 78 0.27 -4.01 -11.67
C VAL A 78 1.58 -3.46 -11.13
N LEU A 79 2.15 -2.46 -11.80
CA LEU A 79 3.36 -1.80 -11.34
C LEU A 79 3.11 -0.99 -10.06
N GLU A 80 1.97 -0.31 -9.92
CA GLU A 80 1.61 0.42 -8.70
C GLU A 80 1.51 -0.51 -7.48
N GLN A 81 0.98 -1.71 -7.66
CA GLN A 81 0.86 -2.72 -6.60
C GLN A 81 2.18 -3.46 -6.35
N ALA A 82 3.11 -3.37 -7.28
CA ALA A 82 4.34 -4.17 -7.31
C ALA A 82 5.33 -3.88 -6.17
N GLY A 83 5.03 -2.93 -5.33
CA GLY A 83 5.83 -2.60 -4.17
C GLY A 83 6.70 -1.38 -4.40
N MET A 84 6.93 -0.68 -3.34
CA MET A 84 7.65 0.59 -3.28
C MET A 84 9.14 0.40 -2.98
N ARG A 85 9.63 -0.84 -3.08
CA ARG A 85 11.06 -1.13 -2.93
C ARG A 85 11.60 -1.76 -4.20
N LEU A 86 12.37 -0.98 -4.95
CA LEU A 86 12.97 -1.38 -6.22
C LEU A 86 14.48 -1.55 -6.04
N SER A 87 14.96 -2.79 -6.15
CA SER A 87 16.41 -3.09 -6.06
C SER A 87 17.09 -2.52 -4.80
N GLY A 88 16.37 -2.54 -3.65
CA GLY A 88 16.90 -2.02 -2.38
C GLY A 88 16.60 -0.55 -2.10
N GLU A 89 16.16 0.23 -3.08
CA GLU A 89 15.73 1.63 -2.91
C GLU A 89 14.22 1.70 -2.67
N ASP A 90 13.82 2.50 -1.70
CA ASP A 90 12.42 2.80 -1.46
C ASP A 90 11.94 3.84 -2.49
N CYS A 91 10.86 3.54 -3.18
CA CYS A 91 10.27 4.38 -4.22
C CYS A 91 8.79 4.59 -3.97
N LEU A 92 8.31 5.79 -4.27
CA LEU A 92 6.88 6.13 -4.22
C LEU A 92 6.29 6.00 -5.63
N LEU A 93 5.31 5.12 -5.81
CA LEU A 93 4.61 4.97 -7.08
C LEU A 93 3.23 5.62 -7.00
N LEU A 94 2.98 6.60 -7.85
CA LEU A 94 1.72 7.31 -7.96
C LEU A 94 1.01 6.91 -9.26
N ARG A 95 -0.30 6.65 -9.17
CA ARG A 95 -1.09 6.29 -10.34
C ARG A 95 -1.31 7.51 -11.23
N ALA A 96 -0.99 7.38 -12.53
CA ALA A 96 -1.13 8.48 -13.49
C ALA A 96 -2.56 9.04 -13.56
N SER A 97 -3.58 8.17 -13.62
CA SER A 97 -4.98 8.61 -13.67
C SER A 97 -5.41 9.43 -12.44
N MET A 98 -4.82 9.18 -11.28
CA MET A 98 -5.12 9.92 -10.05
C MET A 98 -4.42 11.29 -10.06
N VAL A 99 -3.17 11.33 -10.52
CA VAL A 99 -2.41 12.60 -10.67
C VAL A 99 -3.05 13.47 -11.73
N ASP A 100 -3.36 12.89 -12.90
CA ASP A 100 -4.02 13.58 -14.02
C ASP A 100 -5.36 14.20 -13.60
N ALA A 101 -6.21 13.43 -12.92
CA ALA A 101 -7.49 13.92 -12.43
C ALA A 101 -7.35 15.01 -11.36
N ALA A 102 -6.31 14.98 -10.52
CA ALA A 102 -6.03 16.03 -9.55
C ALA A 102 -5.53 17.31 -10.23
N LEU A 103 -4.67 17.20 -11.22
CA LEU A 103 -4.20 18.32 -12.05
C LEU A 103 -5.35 18.96 -12.81
N ALA A 104 -6.21 18.16 -13.45
CA ALA A 104 -7.37 18.67 -14.20
C ALA A 104 -8.35 19.48 -13.33
N LYS A 105 -8.42 19.20 -12.02
CA LYS A 105 -9.23 19.96 -11.06
C LYS A 105 -8.45 21.06 -10.34
N ASN A 106 -7.17 21.24 -10.65
CA ASN A 106 -6.25 22.13 -9.94
C ASN A 106 -6.27 21.91 -8.40
N ASP A 107 -6.39 20.66 -7.98
CA ASP A 107 -6.50 20.26 -6.57
C ASP A 107 -5.52 19.13 -6.25
N LEU A 108 -4.24 19.44 -6.23
CA LEU A 108 -3.19 18.51 -5.86
C LEU A 108 -3.24 18.12 -4.37
N GLN A 109 -3.89 18.93 -3.52
CA GLN A 109 -3.97 18.64 -2.09
C GLN A 109 -4.74 17.35 -1.79
N VAL A 110 -5.65 16.94 -2.66
CA VAL A 110 -6.36 15.65 -2.55
C VAL A 110 -5.40 14.45 -2.57
N LEU A 111 -4.22 14.61 -3.20
CA LEU A 111 -3.19 13.57 -3.23
C LEU A 111 -2.38 13.47 -1.93
N ARG A 112 -2.41 14.51 -1.06
CA ARG A 112 -1.63 14.57 0.18
C ARG A 112 -1.87 13.36 1.07
N PHE A 113 -3.12 12.99 1.29
CA PHE A 113 -3.49 11.80 2.04
C PHE A 113 -2.94 10.52 1.40
N HIS A 114 -3.07 10.39 0.08
CA HIS A 114 -2.60 9.20 -0.65
C HIS A 114 -1.07 9.07 -0.61
N ILE A 115 -0.36 10.18 -0.84
CA ILE A 115 1.11 10.24 -0.75
C ILE A 115 1.54 9.91 0.68
N GLY A 116 0.90 10.52 1.69
CA GLY A 116 1.17 10.29 3.10
C GLY A 116 0.98 8.83 3.50
N ARG A 117 -0.09 8.18 3.03
CA ARG A 117 -0.30 6.74 3.22
C ARG A 117 0.86 5.90 2.67
N LYS A 118 1.27 6.16 1.44
CA LYS A 118 2.36 5.42 0.80
C LYS A 118 3.70 5.67 1.49
N CYS A 119 3.99 6.91 1.85
CA CYS A 119 5.15 7.26 2.66
C CYS A 119 5.12 6.55 4.02
N GLY A 120 3.96 6.51 4.68
CA GLY A 120 3.77 5.77 5.93
C GLY A 120 4.06 4.28 5.80
N GLN A 121 3.60 3.64 4.72
CA GLN A 121 3.90 2.23 4.45
C GLN A 121 5.41 1.97 4.30
N ILE A 122 6.14 2.91 3.70
CA ILE A 122 7.61 2.85 3.60
C ILE A 122 8.24 3.05 4.97
N ALA A 123 7.85 4.10 5.71
CA ALA A 123 8.39 4.42 7.02
C ALA A 123 8.19 3.27 8.02
N PHE A 124 7.03 2.62 8.00
CA PHE A 124 6.73 1.47 8.87
C PHE A 124 7.30 0.14 8.36
N GLY A 125 7.98 0.15 7.22
CA GLY A 125 8.63 -1.04 6.67
C GLY A 125 7.66 -2.10 6.14
N HIS A 126 6.43 -1.74 5.74
CA HIS A 126 5.43 -2.69 5.21
C HIS A 126 5.90 -3.41 3.94
N TYR A 127 6.89 -2.88 3.23
CA TYR A 127 7.48 -3.47 2.02
C TYR A 127 8.77 -4.24 2.27
N ARG A 128 9.22 -4.36 3.53
CA ARG A 128 10.41 -5.14 3.86
C ARG A 128 10.12 -6.62 3.66
N PHE A 129 11.16 -7.38 3.27
CA PHE A 129 11.06 -8.83 3.01
C PHE A 129 10.40 -9.58 4.17
N ALA A 130 10.82 -9.33 5.40
CA ALA A 130 10.26 -9.96 6.59
C ALA A 130 8.75 -9.67 6.77
N ALA A 131 8.33 -8.42 6.50
CA ALA A 131 6.92 -8.03 6.58
C ALA A 131 6.04 -8.69 5.50
N ASN A 132 6.63 -9.15 4.40
CA ASN A 132 5.91 -9.81 3.31
C ASN A 132 6.03 -11.34 3.35
N THR A 133 7.13 -11.87 3.89
CA THR A 133 7.42 -13.32 3.91
C THR A 133 6.74 -14.00 5.09
N LEU A 134 6.80 -13.42 6.28
CA LEU A 134 6.11 -13.94 7.47
C LEU A 134 4.58 -14.04 7.28
N PRO A 135 3.89 -13.01 6.73
CA PRO A 135 2.48 -13.14 6.40
C PRO A 135 2.20 -14.16 5.28
N GLY A 136 3.15 -14.36 4.35
CA GLY A 136 3.06 -15.42 3.33
C GLY A 136 3.00 -16.81 3.94
N MET A 137 3.79 -17.08 4.98
CA MET A 137 3.68 -18.29 5.80
C MET A 137 2.42 -18.28 6.67
N GLY A 138 1.98 -17.13 7.15
CA GLY A 138 0.74 -16.93 7.91
C GLY A 138 -0.54 -17.15 7.09
N ARG A 139 -0.44 -17.33 5.76
CA ARG A 139 -1.57 -17.79 4.92
C ARG A 139 -2.06 -19.17 5.31
N LEU A 140 -1.24 -19.96 6.00
CA LEU A 140 -1.66 -21.21 6.63
C LEU A 140 -2.68 -20.95 7.76
N VAL A 141 -2.63 -19.75 8.39
CA VAL A 141 -3.63 -19.30 9.37
C VAL A 141 -4.25 -18.01 8.81
N TYR A 142 -5.09 -18.16 7.79
CA TYR A 142 -5.66 -17.07 6.99
C TYR A 142 -6.29 -15.93 7.82
N PRO A 143 -7.04 -16.17 8.92
CA PRO A 143 -7.59 -15.08 9.73
C PRO A 143 -6.52 -14.16 10.34
N LEU A 144 -5.37 -14.72 10.74
CA LEU A 144 -4.25 -13.96 11.30
C LEU A 144 -3.59 -13.10 10.22
N HIS A 145 -3.41 -13.66 9.03
CA HIS A 145 -2.90 -12.91 7.87
C HIS A 145 -3.83 -11.75 7.52
N ALA A 146 -5.12 -11.99 7.41
CA ALA A 146 -6.12 -10.96 7.10
C ALA A 146 -6.14 -9.85 8.17
N TRP A 147 -6.06 -10.22 9.46
CA TRP A 147 -5.95 -9.25 10.55
C TRP A 147 -4.70 -8.39 10.42
N TYR A 148 -3.53 -9.00 10.17
CA TYR A 148 -2.27 -8.28 9.99
C TYR A 148 -2.33 -7.28 8.82
N MET A 149 -2.87 -7.69 7.67
CA MET A 149 -3.04 -6.82 6.50
C MET A 149 -3.94 -5.62 6.81
N ARG A 150 -5.02 -5.81 7.58
CA ARG A 150 -5.88 -4.71 8.03
C ARG A 150 -5.17 -3.76 9.00
N CYS A 151 -4.30 -4.28 9.87
CA CYS A 151 -3.47 -3.44 10.74
C CYS A 151 -2.49 -2.57 9.95
N GLN A 152 -1.84 -3.14 8.92
CA GLN A 152 -0.99 -2.38 8.02
C GLN A 152 -1.78 -1.30 7.25
N GLU A 153 -2.98 -1.62 6.79
CA GLU A 153 -3.84 -0.65 6.11
C GLU A 153 -4.23 0.51 7.05
N ARG A 154 -4.61 0.21 8.29
CA ARG A 154 -4.98 1.22 9.28
C ARG A 154 -3.79 2.12 9.65
N SER A 155 -2.61 1.55 9.89
CA SER A 155 -1.42 2.35 10.19
C SER A 155 -1.03 3.26 9.02
N ALA A 156 -1.20 2.79 7.77
CA ALA A 156 -1.02 3.62 6.59
C ALA A 156 -2.05 4.77 6.52
N ASP A 157 -3.33 4.49 6.82
CA ASP A 157 -4.37 5.51 6.87
C ASP A 157 -4.09 6.59 7.93
N ARG A 158 -3.60 6.18 9.12
CA ARG A 158 -3.16 7.12 10.17
C ARG A 158 -1.99 7.99 9.71
N ALA A 159 -1.02 7.43 9.02
CA ALA A 159 0.07 8.21 8.43
C ALA A 159 -0.44 9.21 7.37
N GLY A 160 -1.39 8.77 6.53
CA GLY A 160 -2.06 9.65 5.56
C GLY A 160 -2.80 10.80 6.22
N LEU A 161 -3.53 10.54 7.30
CA LEU A 161 -4.24 11.54 8.10
C LEU A 161 -3.26 12.53 8.75
N TRP A 162 -2.19 12.04 9.38
CA TRP A 162 -1.15 12.88 9.97
C TRP A 162 -0.50 13.82 8.95
N VAL A 163 -0.19 13.29 7.76
CA VAL A 163 0.41 14.08 6.67
C VAL A 163 -0.59 15.07 6.09
N ALA A 164 -1.87 14.70 5.96
CA ALA A 164 -2.92 15.58 5.50
C ALA A 164 -3.12 16.78 6.43
N GLY A 165 -3.00 16.59 7.75
CA GLY A 165 -3.12 17.64 8.76
C GLY A 165 -4.57 18.07 9.05
N GLU A 166 -5.54 17.57 8.27
CA GLU A 166 -6.96 17.85 8.40
C GLU A 166 -7.79 16.60 8.15
N ALA A 167 -8.77 16.31 9.01
CA ALA A 167 -9.67 15.18 8.82
C ALA A 167 -10.50 15.29 7.53
N ALA A 168 -10.93 16.49 7.16
CA ALA A 168 -11.70 16.73 5.95
C ALA A 168 -10.89 16.38 4.69
N LEU A 169 -9.61 16.73 4.65
CA LEU A 169 -8.72 16.41 3.53
C LEU A 169 -8.45 14.90 3.45
N ALA A 170 -8.26 14.26 4.61
CA ALA A 170 -8.08 12.80 4.68
C ALA A 170 -9.32 12.04 4.20
N HIS A 171 -10.53 12.48 4.58
CA HIS A 171 -11.79 11.91 4.09
C HIS A 171 -11.91 12.04 2.56
N ARG A 172 -11.63 13.22 2.01
CA ARG A 172 -11.61 13.43 0.56
C ARG A 172 -10.60 12.52 -0.13
N GLY A 173 -9.39 12.43 0.39
CA GLY A 173 -8.34 11.54 -0.13
C GLY A 173 -8.77 10.07 -0.09
N LEU A 174 -9.40 9.61 0.99
CA LEU A 174 -9.92 8.25 1.10
C LEU A 174 -11.11 7.99 0.17
N ALA A 175 -12.01 8.96 0.01
CA ALA A 175 -13.12 8.91 -0.94
C ALA A 175 -12.61 8.80 -2.39
N VAL A 176 -11.55 9.53 -2.73
CA VAL A 176 -10.86 9.43 -4.02
C VAL A 176 -10.27 8.03 -4.25
N LEU A 177 -9.68 7.43 -3.22
CA LEU A 177 -9.19 6.04 -3.30
C LEU A 177 -10.33 5.04 -3.53
N ALA A 178 -11.51 5.29 -2.95
CA ALA A 178 -12.66 4.40 -3.04
C ALA A 178 -13.35 4.47 -4.41
N ALA A 179 -13.51 5.67 -4.97
CA ALA A 179 -14.40 5.93 -6.10
C ALA A 179 -13.76 6.76 -7.23
N GLY A 180 -12.49 7.15 -7.08
CA GLY A 180 -11.81 8.05 -8.03
C GLY A 180 -12.10 9.52 -7.76
N VAL A 181 -11.33 10.41 -8.42
CA VAL A 181 -11.33 11.86 -8.14
C VAL A 181 -12.68 12.52 -8.48
N GLN A 182 -13.39 12.05 -9.50
CA GLN A 182 -14.67 12.65 -9.91
C GLN A 182 -15.79 12.27 -8.95
N ILE A 183 -15.98 10.99 -8.69
CA ILE A 183 -17.09 10.46 -7.88
C ILE A 183 -16.80 10.65 -6.39
N GLY A 184 -15.54 10.49 -5.97
CA GLY A 184 -15.12 10.62 -4.57
C GLY A 184 -15.44 11.97 -3.95
N GLY A 185 -15.47 13.05 -4.76
CA GLY A 185 -15.88 14.38 -4.30
C GLY A 185 -17.34 14.47 -3.80
N HIS A 186 -18.20 13.52 -4.17
CA HIS A 186 -19.60 13.44 -3.74
C HIS A 186 -19.81 12.53 -2.53
N LEU A 187 -18.80 11.78 -2.11
CA LEU A 187 -18.89 10.89 -0.95
C LEU A 187 -18.71 11.69 0.35
N THR A 188 -19.75 11.70 1.17
CA THR A 188 -19.72 12.37 2.47
C THR A 188 -19.45 11.36 3.60
N PRO A 189 -18.79 11.78 4.69
CA PRO A 189 -18.61 10.92 5.88
C PRO A 189 -19.96 10.44 6.47
N ALA A 190 -21.00 11.26 6.38
CA ALA A 190 -22.34 10.90 6.84
C ALA A 190 -22.92 9.72 6.03
N ALA A 191 -22.81 9.75 4.70
CA ALA A 191 -23.24 8.66 3.84
C ALA A 191 -22.46 7.35 4.12
N ALA A 192 -21.15 7.48 4.37
CA ALA A 192 -20.32 6.33 4.75
C ALA A 192 -20.74 5.72 6.11
N ARG A 193 -21.05 6.55 7.10
CA ARG A 193 -21.55 6.07 8.42
C ARG A 193 -22.89 5.33 8.27
N LEU A 194 -23.83 5.89 7.52
CA LEU A 194 -25.12 5.25 7.24
C LEU A 194 -24.92 3.90 6.54
N GLN A 195 -24.03 3.83 5.55
CA GLN A 195 -23.72 2.58 4.85
C GLN A 195 -23.11 1.53 5.79
N VAL A 196 -22.24 1.92 6.72
CA VAL A 196 -21.67 1.02 7.73
C VAL A 196 -22.78 0.47 8.64
N GLU A 197 -23.71 1.31 9.08
CA GLU A 197 -24.81 0.93 9.95
C GLU A 197 -25.75 -0.06 9.27
N ASN A 198 -26.17 0.23 8.06
CA ASN A 198 -26.99 -0.66 7.24
C ASN A 198 -26.28 -2.00 6.96
N SER A 199 -24.98 -1.98 6.70
CA SER A 199 -24.22 -3.18 6.39
C SER A 199 -23.99 -4.09 7.60
N ARG A 200 -24.05 -3.56 8.84
CA ARG A 200 -23.90 -4.36 10.08
C ARG A 200 -24.97 -5.43 10.23
N GLN A 201 -26.15 -5.26 9.64
CA GLN A 201 -27.25 -6.21 9.71
C GLN A 201 -27.00 -7.44 8.85
N SER A 202 -26.13 -7.37 7.85
CA SER A 202 -25.81 -8.50 6.97
C SER A 202 -24.74 -9.42 7.59
N LEU A 203 -25.13 -10.70 7.83
CA LEU A 203 -24.20 -11.74 8.28
C LEU A 203 -23.03 -11.90 7.30
N TRP A 204 -23.32 -11.90 6.00
CA TRP A 204 -22.30 -12.09 4.97
C TRP A 204 -21.28 -10.95 4.91
N VAL A 205 -21.71 -9.70 5.10
CA VAL A 205 -20.79 -8.55 5.19
C VAL A 205 -19.86 -8.70 6.41
N ARG A 206 -20.37 -9.24 7.54
CA ARG A 206 -19.54 -9.51 8.72
C ARG A 206 -18.53 -10.61 8.44
N VAL A 207 -18.95 -11.73 7.83
CA VAL A 207 -18.08 -12.86 7.48
C VAL A 207 -16.99 -12.40 6.51
N VAL A 208 -17.34 -11.72 5.42
CA VAL A 208 -16.39 -11.19 4.44
C VAL A 208 -15.45 -10.15 5.09
N GLY A 209 -15.98 -9.29 5.97
CA GLY A 209 -15.19 -8.32 6.71
C GLY A 209 -14.18 -8.95 7.68
N TRP A 210 -14.45 -10.15 8.18
CA TRP A 210 -13.55 -10.90 9.05
C TRP A 210 -12.45 -11.61 8.25
N HIS A 211 -12.80 -12.20 7.12
CA HIS A 211 -11.87 -12.91 6.23
C HIS A 211 -11.11 -11.98 5.26
N GLY A 212 -11.63 -10.78 4.98
CA GLY A 212 -11.03 -9.85 4.04
C GLY A 212 -9.69 -9.28 4.51
N GLU A 213 -8.70 -9.26 3.62
CA GLU A 213 -7.39 -8.65 3.84
C GLU A 213 -7.46 -7.11 3.91
N ARG A 214 -8.56 -6.52 3.41
CA ARG A 214 -8.79 -5.08 3.39
C ARG A 214 -10.04 -4.71 4.16
N THR A 215 -9.96 -3.59 4.85
CA THR A 215 -11.13 -3.00 5.50
C THR A 215 -12.02 -2.32 4.46
N PHE A 216 -13.33 -2.48 4.56
CA PHE A 216 -14.28 -1.79 3.68
C PHE A 216 -14.11 -0.27 3.76
N TYR A 217 -14.15 0.41 2.62
CA TYR A 217 -13.94 1.87 2.55
C TYR A 217 -14.84 2.68 3.48
N PRO A 218 -16.16 2.42 3.59
CA PRO A 218 -17.01 3.16 4.53
C PRO A 218 -16.54 3.01 5.98
N ARG A 219 -16.09 1.81 6.37
CA ARG A 219 -15.56 1.57 7.72
C ARG A 219 -14.23 2.29 7.94
N ARG A 220 -13.40 2.42 6.91
CA ARG A 220 -12.15 3.19 6.99
C ARG A 220 -12.42 4.68 7.21
N ILE A 221 -13.43 5.25 6.52
CA ILE A 221 -13.85 6.64 6.73
C ILE A 221 -14.26 6.86 8.20
N VAL A 222 -15.07 5.96 8.77
CA VAL A 222 -15.47 6.04 10.18
C VAL A 222 -14.29 5.88 11.14
N ASN A 223 -13.29 5.07 10.77
CA ASN A 223 -12.07 4.91 11.56
C ASN A 223 -11.21 6.18 11.53
N LEU A 224 -11.14 6.90 10.40
CA LEU A 224 -10.42 8.16 10.30
C LEU A 224 -10.94 9.22 11.30
N ASP A 225 -12.26 9.27 11.55
CA ASP A 225 -12.82 10.17 12.54
C ASP A 225 -12.25 9.91 13.94
N LYS A 226 -12.13 8.64 14.31
CA LYS A 226 -11.56 8.24 15.60
C LYS A 226 -10.06 8.55 15.66
N ASP A 227 -9.36 8.19 14.60
CA ASP A 227 -7.91 8.41 14.50
C ASP A 227 -7.58 9.93 14.49
N ALA A 228 -8.47 10.78 13.92
CA ALA A 228 -8.31 12.23 13.95
C ALA A 228 -8.37 12.79 15.37
N VAL A 229 -9.33 12.32 16.17
CA VAL A 229 -9.43 12.70 17.59
C VAL A 229 -8.20 12.22 18.37
N GLU A 230 -7.76 10.97 18.16
CA GLU A 230 -6.58 10.41 18.84
C GLU A 230 -5.28 11.15 18.49
N LEU A 231 -5.15 11.63 17.26
CA LEU A 231 -3.95 12.34 16.77
C LEU A 231 -4.02 13.86 16.99
N GLY A 232 -5.15 14.38 17.45
CA GLY A 232 -5.36 15.82 17.58
C GLY A 232 -5.36 16.57 16.24
N VAL A 233 -5.82 15.88 15.17
CA VAL A 233 -5.93 16.42 13.82
C VAL A 233 -7.40 16.82 13.60
N GLY A 234 -7.65 18.11 13.53
CA GLY A 234 -8.99 18.70 13.41
C GLY A 234 -9.26 19.34 12.06
#